data_08965ea652693aabaf9d3479c6d38d27
#
_entry.id   08965ea652693aabaf9d3479c6d38d27
#
_cell.length_a   1.000
_cell.length_b   1.000
_cell.length_c   1.000
_cell.angle_alpha   90.00
_cell.angle_beta   90.00
_cell.angle_gamma   90.00
#
_symmetry.space_group_name_H-M   'P 1'
#
loop_
_entity.id
_entity.type
_entity.pdbx_description
1 polymer ?
#
loop_
_entity_poly.entity_id
_entity_poly.type
_entity_poly.pdbx_seq_one_letter_code
_entity_poly.pdbx_strand_id
1 'polypeptide(L)'
;VPLVIAFRLIGAALVVPVMEELFWRSFLLGYLINPDFKKVALGEFAWFSFVAVIVMFALEHHRFIQAIFAGIIYTTLVIHQKGLRGCIIAHATTNLGLGLYVISHQEWIFW
;
A
#
# COMPACT_ATOMS: atom_id res chain seq x y z
N VAL A 1 0.97 22.27 -17.44
CA VAL A 1 1.50 21.67 -16.33
C VAL A 1 1.81 20.19 -16.51
N PRO A 2 2.21 19.77 -17.73
CA PRO A 2 2.51 18.35 -17.99
C PRO A 2 3.64 17.80 -17.14
N LEU A 3 4.63 18.64 -16.82
CA LEU A 3 5.78 18.22 -16.01
C LEU A 3 5.39 17.87 -14.57
N VAL A 4 4.50 18.66 -13.96
CA VAL A 4 3.99 18.38 -12.60
C VAL A 4 3.19 17.09 -12.60
N ILE A 5 2.34 16.89 -13.60
CA ILE A 5 1.57 15.64 -13.75
C ILE A 5 2.50 14.44 -13.89
N ALA A 6 3.56 14.56 -14.70
CA ALA A 6 4.53 13.48 -14.89
C ALA A 6 5.26 13.13 -13.57
N PHE A 7 5.74 14.12 -12.84
CA PHE A 7 6.38 13.89 -11.54
C PHE A 7 5.42 13.26 -10.53
N ARG A 8 4.20 13.72 -10.49
CA ARG A 8 3.19 13.19 -9.59
C ARG A 8 2.85 11.74 -9.92
N LEU A 9 2.69 11.42 -11.20
CA LEU A 9 2.42 10.06 -11.65
C LEU A 9 3.57 9.11 -11.32
N ILE A 10 4.80 9.53 -11.59
CA ILE A 10 5.99 8.73 -11.27
C ILE A 10 6.10 8.51 -9.77
N GLY A 11 5.92 9.55 -8.97
CA GLY A 11 5.93 9.44 -7.52
C GLY A 11 4.87 8.47 -7.02
N ALA A 12 3.64 8.62 -7.47
CA ALA A 12 2.51 7.79 -7.05
C ALA A 12 2.66 6.33 -7.46
N ALA A 13 3.29 6.06 -8.62
CA ALA A 13 3.41 4.71 -9.14
C ALA A 13 4.68 3.98 -8.70
N LEU A 14 5.76 4.70 -8.41
CA LEU A 14 7.05 4.08 -8.10
C LEU A 14 7.52 4.35 -6.68
N VAL A 15 7.48 5.59 -6.23
CA VAL A 15 8.05 5.96 -4.92
C VAL A 15 7.12 5.62 -3.78
N VAL A 16 5.87 6.05 -3.86
CA VAL A 16 4.88 5.86 -2.79
C VAL A 16 4.63 4.38 -2.49
N PRO A 17 4.41 3.51 -3.49
CA PRO A 17 4.20 2.10 -3.19
C PRO A 17 5.37 1.44 -2.45
N VAL A 18 6.60 1.75 -2.84
CA VAL A 18 7.77 1.19 -2.16
C VAL A 18 7.83 1.69 -0.71
N MET A 19 7.68 2.98 -0.50
CA MET A 19 7.72 3.57 0.85
C MET A 19 6.60 3.03 1.74
N GLU A 20 5.38 3.01 1.22
CA GLU A 20 4.22 2.56 2.00
C GLU A 20 4.30 1.07 2.34
N GLU A 21 4.72 0.23 1.40
CA GLU A 21 4.82 -1.20 1.67
C GLU A 21 5.95 -1.51 2.64
N LEU A 22 7.05 -0.78 2.58
CA LEU A 22 8.12 -0.90 3.58
C LEU A 22 7.62 -0.52 4.97
N PHE A 23 6.81 0.53 5.08
CA PHE A 23 6.27 0.95 6.37
C PHE A 23 5.18 0.00 6.87
N TRP A 24 4.14 -0.25 6.05
CA TRP A 24 2.95 -0.98 6.49
C TRP A 24 3.18 -2.48 6.62
N ARG A 25 3.77 -3.09 5.60
CA ARG A 25 3.87 -4.56 5.50
C ARG A 25 5.20 -5.11 5.95
N SER A 26 6.28 -4.37 5.79
CA SER A 26 7.57 -4.82 6.32
C SER A 26 7.74 -4.46 7.79
N PHE A 27 7.48 -3.21 8.15
CA PHE A 27 7.71 -2.76 9.53
C PHE A 27 6.50 -2.99 10.44
N LEU A 28 5.37 -2.32 10.16
CA LEU A 28 4.27 -2.23 11.13
C LEU A 28 3.58 -3.57 11.35
N LEU A 29 3.40 -4.35 10.29
CA LEU A 29 2.80 -5.68 10.39
C LEU A 29 3.58 -6.56 11.38
N GLY A 30 4.89 -6.54 11.31
CA GLY A 30 5.75 -7.26 12.23
C GLY A 30 5.81 -6.63 13.61
N TYR A 31 5.91 -5.31 13.69
CA TYR A 31 5.99 -4.58 14.96
C TYR A 31 4.77 -4.83 15.84
N LEU A 32 3.58 -4.94 15.26
CA LEU A 32 2.35 -5.22 16.01
C LEU A 32 2.28 -6.68 16.50
N ILE A 33 3.10 -7.56 15.96
CA ILE A 33 3.26 -8.92 16.51
C ILE A 33 4.28 -8.91 17.63
N ASN A 34 5.44 -8.28 17.41
CA ASN A 34 6.51 -8.15 18.39
C ASN A 34 7.22 -6.82 18.17
N PRO A 35 7.39 -5.98 19.23
CA PRO A 35 8.14 -4.72 19.10
C PRO A 35 9.55 -4.89 18.56
N ASP A 36 10.19 -6.03 18.80
CA ASP A 36 11.42 -6.40 18.12
C ASP A 36 11.09 -7.03 16.77
N PHE A 37 10.64 -6.17 15.84
CA PHE A 37 10.10 -6.61 14.53
C PHE A 37 11.12 -7.34 13.67
N LYS A 38 12.41 -7.18 13.94
CA LYS A 38 13.46 -7.90 13.20
C LYS A 38 13.44 -9.40 13.48
N LYS A 39 12.85 -9.81 14.60
CA LYS A 39 12.67 -11.22 14.95
C LYS A 39 11.40 -11.83 14.34
N VAL A 40 10.55 -11.02 13.73
CA VAL A 40 9.32 -11.48 13.10
C VAL A 40 9.60 -11.73 11.62
N ALA A 41 9.25 -12.91 11.14
CA ALA A 41 9.39 -13.24 9.73
C ALA A 41 8.47 -12.36 8.88
N LEU A 42 8.96 -11.90 7.73
CA LEU A 42 8.15 -11.12 6.81
C LEU A 42 6.93 -11.93 6.36
N GLY A 43 5.75 -11.33 6.47
CA GLY A 43 4.50 -11.99 6.13
C GLY A 43 3.99 -12.95 7.20
N GLU A 44 4.49 -12.87 8.43
CA GLU A 44 3.94 -13.65 9.53
C GLU A 44 2.54 -13.16 9.86
N PHE A 45 1.61 -14.09 10.09
CA PHE A 45 0.21 -13.77 10.30
C PHE A 45 -0.14 -13.77 11.79
N ALA A 46 -0.81 -12.71 12.23
CA ALA A 46 -1.53 -12.66 13.49
C ALA A 46 -2.79 -11.82 13.27
N TRP A 47 -3.91 -12.23 13.80
CA TRP A 47 -5.19 -11.54 13.58
C TRP A 47 -5.14 -10.07 13.96
N PHE A 48 -4.56 -9.75 15.12
CA PHE A 48 -4.49 -8.37 15.57
C PHE A 48 -3.69 -7.50 14.59
N SER A 49 -2.49 -7.92 14.21
CA SER A 49 -1.66 -7.11 13.30
C SER A 49 -2.27 -7.01 11.91
N PHE A 50 -2.86 -8.10 11.42
CA PHE A 50 -3.54 -8.13 10.13
C PHE A 50 -4.67 -7.09 10.07
N VAL A 51 -5.58 -7.13 11.04
CA VAL A 51 -6.72 -6.21 11.07
C VAL A 51 -6.25 -4.78 11.34
N ALA A 52 -5.35 -4.59 12.30
CA ALA A 52 -4.87 -3.26 12.67
C ALA A 52 -4.17 -2.55 11.51
N VAL A 53 -3.30 -3.26 10.78
CA VAL A 53 -2.60 -2.68 9.62
C VAL A 53 -3.59 -2.28 8.53
N ILE A 54 -4.59 -3.13 8.24
CA ILE A 54 -5.61 -2.82 7.23
C ILE A 54 -6.41 -1.58 7.62
N VAL A 55 -6.87 -1.51 8.87
CA VAL A 55 -7.66 -0.36 9.34
C VAL A 55 -6.84 0.91 9.33
N MET A 56 -5.62 0.88 9.86
CA MET A 56 -4.76 2.06 9.91
C MET A 56 -4.37 2.54 8.51
N PHE A 57 -4.07 1.62 7.61
CA PHE A 57 -3.81 1.94 6.20
C PHE A 57 -5.02 2.64 5.57
N ALA A 58 -6.22 2.12 5.81
CA ALA A 58 -7.44 2.68 5.26
C ALA A 58 -7.75 4.07 5.82
N LEU A 59 -7.46 4.31 7.11
CA LEU A 59 -7.68 5.60 7.75
C LEU A 59 -6.83 6.72 7.16
N GLU A 60 -5.69 6.38 6.57
CA GLU A 60 -4.82 7.34 5.90
C GLU A 60 -5.38 7.81 4.55
N HIS A 61 -6.33 7.10 4.00
CA HIS A 61 -6.84 7.35 2.64
C HIS A 61 -8.21 8.02 2.68
N HIS A 62 -8.45 8.93 1.73
CA HIS A 62 -9.75 9.59 1.59
C HIS A 62 -10.86 8.59 1.23
N ARG A 63 -10.52 7.58 0.46
CA ARG A 63 -11.46 6.56 0.02
C ARG A 63 -11.30 5.32 0.90
N PHE A 64 -11.87 5.43 2.09
CA PHE A 64 -11.70 4.44 3.15
C PHE A 64 -12.11 3.03 2.72
N ILE A 65 -13.28 2.88 2.10
CA ILE A 65 -13.78 1.55 1.72
C ILE A 65 -12.88 0.89 0.69
N GLN A 66 -12.50 1.64 -0.35
CA GLN A 66 -11.57 1.14 -1.38
C GLN A 66 -10.22 0.79 -0.78
N ALA A 67 -9.75 1.59 0.17
CA ALA A 67 -8.49 1.35 0.87
C ALA A 67 -8.55 0.11 1.77
N ILE A 68 -9.69 -0.21 2.37
CA ILE A 68 -9.89 -1.47 3.10
C ILE A 68 -9.64 -2.67 2.16
N PHE A 69 -10.28 -2.68 0.99
CA PHE A 69 -10.08 -3.76 0.03
C PHE A 69 -8.64 -3.84 -0.45
N ALA A 70 -8.04 -2.70 -0.78
CA ALA A 70 -6.62 -2.66 -1.18
C ALA A 70 -5.71 -3.18 -0.06
N GLY A 71 -5.97 -2.76 1.17
CA GLY A 71 -5.22 -3.21 2.35
C GLY A 71 -5.31 -4.71 2.57
N ILE A 72 -6.50 -5.29 2.39
CA ILE A 72 -6.69 -6.74 2.47
C ILE A 72 -5.86 -7.46 1.40
N ILE A 73 -5.94 -6.98 0.16
CA ILE A 73 -5.21 -7.59 -0.96
C ILE A 73 -3.69 -7.51 -0.74
N TYR A 74 -3.17 -6.34 -0.42
CA TYR A 74 -1.72 -6.16 -0.27
C TYR A 74 -1.18 -6.93 0.94
N THR A 75 -1.89 -6.92 2.06
CA THR A 75 -1.46 -7.64 3.25
C THR A 75 -1.53 -9.15 3.04
N THR A 76 -2.58 -9.63 2.36
CA THR A 76 -2.70 -11.05 2.02
C THR A 76 -1.57 -11.49 1.08
N LEU A 77 -1.19 -10.65 0.11
CA LEU A 77 -0.08 -10.96 -0.78
C LEU A 77 1.23 -11.13 -0.02
N VAL A 78 1.55 -10.23 0.92
CA VAL A 78 2.80 -10.35 1.66
C VAL A 78 2.80 -11.57 2.58
N ILE A 79 1.66 -11.91 3.17
CA ILE A 79 1.53 -13.10 4.01
C ILE A 79 1.69 -14.36 3.18
N HIS A 80 1.05 -14.42 2.01
CA HIS A 80 1.10 -15.58 1.14
C HIS A 80 2.48 -15.79 0.51
N GLN A 81 3.09 -14.72 0.01
CA GLN A 81 4.36 -14.77 -0.70
C GLN A 81 5.59 -14.68 0.21
N LYS A 82 5.41 -14.28 1.46
CA LYS A 82 6.51 -14.04 2.40
C LYS A 82 7.55 -13.06 1.85
N GLY A 83 7.08 -12.06 1.10
CA GLY A 83 7.91 -11.05 0.47
C GLY A 83 7.10 -9.85 0.06
N LEU A 84 7.79 -8.73 -0.20
CA LEU A 84 7.15 -7.46 -0.55
C LEU A 84 6.93 -7.27 -2.04
N ARG A 85 7.59 -8.06 -2.88
CA ARG A 85 7.60 -7.82 -4.33
C ARG A 85 6.21 -7.79 -4.94
N GLY A 86 5.38 -8.78 -4.61
CA GLY A 86 4.03 -8.87 -5.16
C GLY A 86 3.13 -7.72 -4.72
N CYS A 87 3.17 -7.36 -3.43
CA CYS A 87 2.34 -6.27 -2.94
C CYS A 87 2.82 -4.90 -3.46
N ILE A 88 4.13 -4.69 -3.62
CA ILE A 88 4.66 -3.47 -4.23
C ILE A 88 4.19 -3.36 -5.68
N ILE A 89 4.27 -4.42 -6.45
CA ILE A 89 3.82 -4.44 -7.85
C ILE A 89 2.31 -4.19 -7.92
N ALA A 90 1.53 -4.84 -7.09
CA ALA A 90 0.08 -4.65 -7.06
C ALA A 90 -0.29 -3.21 -6.69
N HIS A 91 0.36 -2.64 -5.68
CA HIS A 91 0.14 -1.28 -5.24
C HIS A 91 0.56 -0.28 -6.33
N ALA A 92 1.72 -0.48 -6.93
CA ALA A 92 2.21 0.36 -8.04
C ALA A 92 1.26 0.32 -9.24
N THR A 93 0.78 -0.86 -9.59
CA THR A 93 -0.17 -1.05 -10.70
C THR A 93 -1.49 -0.34 -10.42
N THR A 94 -2.01 -0.45 -9.20
CA THR A 94 -3.24 0.23 -8.78
C THR A 94 -3.08 1.74 -8.85
N ASN A 95 -1.97 2.27 -8.32
CA ASN A 95 -1.71 3.71 -8.34
C ASN A 95 -1.49 4.24 -9.75
N LEU A 96 -0.80 3.49 -10.59
CA LEU A 96 -0.62 3.86 -12.00
C LEU A 96 -1.97 3.88 -12.72
N GLY A 97 -2.78 2.84 -12.54
CA GLY A 97 -4.11 2.77 -13.13
C GLY A 97 -5.00 3.92 -12.71
N LEU A 98 -5.01 4.23 -11.40
CA LEU A 98 -5.76 5.36 -10.88
C LEU A 98 -5.25 6.69 -11.46
N GLY A 99 -3.93 6.87 -11.52
CA GLY A 99 -3.33 8.08 -12.08
C GLY A 99 -3.69 8.29 -13.54
N LEU A 100 -3.63 7.22 -14.34
CA LEU A 100 -4.01 7.27 -15.75
C LEU A 100 -5.50 7.57 -15.91
N TYR A 101 -6.35 6.99 -15.08
CA TYR A 101 -7.78 7.29 -15.06
C TYR A 101 -8.04 8.77 -14.76
N VAL A 102 -7.41 9.30 -13.71
CA VAL A 102 -7.55 10.70 -13.31
C VAL A 102 -7.14 11.64 -14.42
N ILE A 103 -6.02 11.37 -15.09
CA ILE A 103 -5.51 12.20 -16.19
C ILE A 103 -6.46 12.15 -17.37
N SER A 104 -6.92 10.95 -17.76
CA SER A 104 -7.78 10.79 -18.94
C SER A 104 -9.17 11.39 -18.76
N HIS A 105 -9.73 11.35 -17.53
CA HIS A 105 -11.09 11.82 -17.24
C HIS A 105 -11.10 13.16 -16.51
N GLN A 106 -9.91 13.71 -16.18
CA GLN A 106 -9.77 14.96 -15.42
C GLN A 106 -10.49 14.93 -14.06
N GLU A 107 -10.52 13.76 -13.44
CA GLU A 107 -11.16 13.53 -12.14
C GLU A 107 -10.17 13.75 -10.99
N TRP A 108 -9.66 14.97 -10.90
CA TRP A 108 -8.57 15.34 -9.97
C TRP A 108 -8.92 15.12 -8.50
N ILE A 109 -10.19 14.99 -8.17
CA ILE A 109 -10.64 14.72 -6.78
C ILE A 109 -10.11 13.38 -6.26
N PHE A 110 -9.80 12.45 -7.15
CA PHE A 110 -9.27 11.14 -6.75
C PHE A 110 -7.76 11.14 -6.55
N TRP A 111 -7.11 12.25 -6.77
CA TRP A 111 -5.67 12.38 -6.73
C TRP A 111 -5.23 13.44 -5.73
#